data_23bbc4334d22077d8b4480b7751f876a
#
_entry.id   23bbc4334d22077d8b4480b7751f876a
#
_cell.length_a   1.000
_cell.length_b   1.000
_cell.length_c   1.000
_cell.angle_alpha   90.00
_cell.angle_beta   90.00
_cell.angle_gamma   90.00
#
_symmetry.space_group_name_H-M   'P 1'
#
loop_
_entity.id
_entity.type
_entity.pdbx_description
1 polymer ?
#
loop_
_entity_poly.entity_id
_entity_poly.type
_entity_poly.pdbx_seq_one_letter_code
_entity_poly.pdbx_strand_id
1 'polypeptide(L)'
;EPLKEHYENLKLKTLMDLEREDGLISSSSPQMNEELISKLGFKKPDTKIKDIIDWPPAQKDTGWELATAEGERDGYEIVPVNTVVNSFYYYNLVLMTEIAEFLDKDEDVKFFQNKAATIKSVINTKLLDTKKGYYLDGENSTHSSLHANMMPLAFGLVPKEHIKSV
;
A
#
# COMPACT_ATOMS: atom_id res chain seq x y z
N GLU A 1 10.93 26.58 1.86
CA GLU A 1 9.88 25.84 2.61
C GLU A 1 9.98 24.36 2.26
N PRO A 2 10.12 23.45 3.24
CA PRO A 2 10.49 22.04 2.98
C PRO A 2 9.57 21.30 2.01
N LEU A 3 8.25 21.51 2.09
CA LEU A 3 7.30 20.83 1.19
C LEU A 3 7.52 21.20 -0.28
N LYS A 4 7.77 22.47 -0.57
CA LYS A 4 8.02 22.95 -1.95
C LYS A 4 9.32 22.39 -2.50
N GLU A 5 10.38 22.35 -1.68
CA GLU A 5 11.70 21.84 -2.04
C GLU A 5 11.68 20.33 -2.33
N HIS A 6 10.90 19.58 -1.54
CA HIS A 6 10.87 18.11 -1.64
C HIS A 6 9.67 17.55 -2.40
N TYR A 7 8.84 18.40 -3.02
CA TYR A 7 7.58 17.99 -3.64
C TYR A 7 7.76 16.86 -4.66
N GLU A 8 8.69 17.01 -5.60
CA GLU A 8 8.92 16.00 -6.63
C GLU A 8 9.48 14.69 -6.05
N ASN A 9 10.26 14.78 -4.98
CA ASN A 9 10.75 13.59 -4.26
C ASN A 9 9.61 12.87 -3.52
N LEU A 10 8.68 13.60 -2.91
CA LEU A 10 7.48 13.02 -2.30
C LEU A 10 6.60 12.35 -3.36
N LYS A 11 6.42 12.99 -4.51
CA LYS A 11 5.69 12.44 -5.65
C LYS A 11 6.30 11.12 -6.15
N LEU A 12 7.62 11.04 -6.30
CA LEU A 12 8.33 9.81 -6.64
C LEU A 12 8.12 8.70 -5.59
N LYS A 13 8.12 9.06 -4.30
CA LYS A 13 7.96 8.11 -3.19
C LYS A 13 6.54 7.59 -2.99
N THR A 14 5.56 8.08 -3.74
CA THR A 14 4.25 7.42 -3.80
C THR A 14 4.31 6.05 -4.46
N LEU A 15 5.39 5.75 -5.20
CA LEU A 15 5.61 4.49 -5.94
C LEU A 15 4.61 4.25 -7.07
N MET A 16 4.06 5.31 -7.68
CA MET A 16 3.17 5.20 -8.85
C MET A 16 3.81 4.42 -10.01
N ASP A 17 5.13 4.43 -10.13
CA ASP A 17 5.87 3.65 -11.16
C ASP A 17 5.67 2.13 -11.03
N LEU A 18 5.17 1.65 -9.89
CA LEU A 18 4.86 0.23 -9.65
C LEU A 18 3.43 -0.16 -10.01
N GLU A 19 2.64 0.77 -10.52
CA GLU A 19 1.25 0.49 -10.89
C GLU A 19 1.15 -0.53 -12.02
N ARG A 20 0.15 -1.37 -11.88
CA ARG A 20 -0.40 -2.19 -12.97
C ARG A 20 -1.41 -1.37 -13.79
N GLU A 21 -1.91 -1.94 -14.88
CA GLU A 21 -2.95 -1.33 -15.72
C GLU A 21 -4.23 -0.99 -14.96
N ASP A 22 -4.54 -1.74 -13.89
CA ASP A 22 -5.70 -1.49 -13.02
C ASP A 22 -5.45 -0.43 -11.94
N GLY A 23 -4.22 0.07 -11.86
CA GLY A 23 -3.79 1.11 -10.94
C GLY A 23 -3.29 0.60 -9.58
N LEU A 24 -3.46 -0.67 -9.24
CA LEU A 24 -2.88 -1.22 -8.01
C LEU A 24 -1.36 -1.37 -8.16
N ILE A 25 -0.61 -1.08 -7.11
CA ILE A 25 0.83 -1.35 -7.09
C ILE A 25 1.10 -2.81 -6.73
N SER A 26 2.19 -3.35 -7.29
CA SER A 26 2.61 -4.73 -7.10
C SER A 26 4.11 -4.82 -6.84
N SER A 27 4.50 -5.59 -5.82
CA SER A 27 5.91 -5.89 -5.54
C SER A 27 6.57 -6.75 -6.62
N SER A 28 5.79 -7.36 -7.52
CA SER A 28 6.30 -8.08 -8.69
C SER A 28 6.24 -7.25 -9.99
N SER A 29 6.05 -5.94 -9.88
CA SER A 29 6.09 -5.04 -11.04
C SER A 29 7.45 -5.14 -11.77
N PRO A 30 7.47 -5.21 -13.10
CA PRO A 30 8.72 -5.18 -13.87
C PRO A 30 9.47 -3.86 -13.72
N GLN A 31 8.81 -2.79 -13.29
CA GLN A 31 9.41 -1.50 -12.96
C GLN A 31 10.18 -1.51 -11.62
N MET A 32 10.08 -2.58 -10.83
CA MET A 32 10.94 -2.79 -9.67
C MET A 32 12.36 -3.18 -10.13
N ASN A 33 13.09 -2.23 -10.68
CA ASN A 33 14.40 -2.40 -11.29
C ASN A 33 15.45 -1.47 -10.65
N GLU A 34 16.71 -1.60 -11.08
CA GLU A 34 17.83 -0.82 -10.57
C GLU A 34 17.65 0.69 -10.77
N GLU A 35 16.98 1.10 -11.84
CA GLU A 35 16.73 2.52 -12.11
C GLU A 35 15.79 3.12 -11.07
N LEU A 36 14.67 2.46 -10.76
CA LEU A 36 13.74 2.89 -9.70
C LEU A 36 14.43 2.89 -8.33
N ILE A 37 15.17 1.83 -8.00
CA ILE A 37 15.92 1.73 -6.74
C ILE A 37 16.90 2.90 -6.58
N SER A 38 17.61 3.25 -7.65
CA SER A 38 18.52 4.40 -7.65
C SER A 38 17.78 5.73 -7.48
N LYS A 39 16.66 5.93 -8.19
CA LYS A 39 15.81 7.14 -8.06
C LYS A 39 15.26 7.30 -6.65
N LEU A 40 14.92 6.22 -5.97
CA LEU A 40 14.47 6.22 -4.58
C LEU A 40 15.58 6.53 -3.57
N GLY A 41 16.85 6.60 -4.02
CA GLY A 41 17.99 6.97 -3.21
C GLY A 41 18.67 5.79 -2.49
N PHE A 42 18.37 4.56 -2.85
CA PHE A 42 19.10 3.40 -2.32
C PHE A 42 20.49 3.31 -2.95
N LYS A 43 21.52 3.09 -2.12
CA LYS A 43 22.92 3.05 -2.57
C LYS A 43 23.29 1.74 -3.28
N LYS A 44 22.55 0.66 -3.04
CA LYS A 44 22.80 -0.65 -3.62
C LYS A 44 21.76 -0.92 -4.70
N PRO A 45 22.15 -1.11 -5.97
CA PRO A 45 21.23 -1.31 -7.08
C PRO A 45 20.45 -2.62 -6.97
N ASP A 46 20.99 -3.62 -6.29
CA ASP A 46 20.37 -4.92 -6.03
C ASP A 46 19.43 -4.92 -4.82
N THR A 47 19.19 -3.76 -4.22
CA THR A 47 18.23 -3.61 -3.11
C THR A 47 16.84 -4.07 -3.56
N LYS A 48 16.25 -5.00 -2.80
CA LYS A 48 14.88 -5.44 -3.02
C LYS A 48 13.96 -4.73 -2.04
N ILE A 49 13.00 -4.00 -2.58
CA ILE A 49 11.86 -3.50 -1.78
C ILE A 49 10.93 -4.70 -1.55
N LYS A 50 10.56 -4.93 -0.30
CA LYS A 50 9.63 -5.98 0.10
C LYS A 50 8.43 -5.37 0.77
N ASP A 51 7.28 -5.98 0.57
CA ASP A 51 6.09 -5.65 1.34
C ASP A 51 6.33 -6.02 2.81
N ILE A 52 6.09 -5.05 3.69
CA ILE A 52 6.09 -5.26 5.14
C ILE A 52 4.70 -4.89 5.62
N ILE A 53 4.01 -5.86 6.22
CA ILE A 53 2.67 -5.69 6.77
C ILE A 53 2.78 -5.57 8.27
N ASP A 54 3.48 -6.51 8.87
CA ASP A 54 3.78 -6.62 10.28
C ASP A 54 5.18 -7.24 10.43
N TRP A 55 5.52 -7.72 11.60
CA TRP A 55 6.80 -8.39 11.85
C TRP A 55 7.02 -9.54 10.86
N PRO A 56 8.22 -9.73 10.32
CA PRO A 56 8.46 -10.75 9.29
C PRO A 56 8.02 -12.16 9.71
N PRO A 57 7.38 -12.94 8.82
CA PRO A 57 6.97 -14.30 9.12
C PRO A 57 8.16 -15.19 9.49
N ALA A 58 7.93 -16.11 10.44
CA ALA A 58 8.84 -17.19 10.80
C ALA A 58 10.31 -16.74 11.00
N GLN A 59 10.54 -15.84 11.94
CA GLN A 59 11.92 -15.52 12.33
C GLN A 59 12.50 -16.64 13.15
N LYS A 60 13.05 -17.63 12.46
CA LYS A 60 13.72 -18.78 13.10
C LYS A 60 14.96 -18.39 13.91
N ASP A 61 15.51 -17.20 13.66
CA ASP A 61 16.85 -16.82 14.12
C ASP A 61 16.85 -15.74 15.22
N THR A 62 15.69 -15.31 15.73
CA THR A 62 15.65 -14.21 16.70
C THR A 62 15.99 -14.62 18.13
N GLY A 63 16.03 -15.92 18.44
CA GLY A 63 16.18 -16.39 19.82
C GLY A 63 15.04 -15.98 20.76
N TRP A 64 13.95 -15.45 20.24
CA TRP A 64 12.76 -15.09 21.01
C TRP A 64 11.97 -16.35 21.36
N GLU A 65 11.86 -16.63 22.64
CA GLU A 65 11.11 -17.80 23.15
C GLU A 65 9.60 -17.74 22.80
N LEU A 66 9.08 -16.55 22.48
CA LEU A 66 7.68 -16.34 22.11
C LEU A 66 7.40 -16.48 20.60
N ALA A 67 8.44 -16.59 19.76
CA ALA A 67 8.24 -16.77 18.33
C ALA A 67 7.74 -18.17 18.03
N THR A 68 6.56 -18.27 17.40
CA THR A 68 6.03 -19.54 16.89
C THR A 68 6.72 -19.94 15.59
N ALA A 69 6.54 -21.19 15.12
CA ALA A 69 7.05 -21.64 13.83
C ALA A 69 6.50 -20.79 12.66
N GLU A 70 5.29 -20.27 12.81
CA GLU A 70 4.59 -19.40 11.85
C GLU A 70 4.90 -17.92 12.07
N GLY A 71 5.57 -17.56 13.17
CA GLY A 71 5.83 -16.17 13.58
C GLY A 71 4.79 -15.66 14.59
N GLU A 72 4.98 -14.40 15.05
CA GLU A 72 4.11 -13.74 16.04
C GLU A 72 2.94 -13.02 15.40
N ARG A 73 2.15 -13.68 14.62
CA ARG A 73 1.11 -12.97 13.87
C ARG A 73 -0.07 -13.83 13.50
N ASP A 74 -1.08 -13.17 13.02
CA ASP A 74 -2.37 -13.73 12.62
C ASP A 74 -2.32 -14.56 11.32
N GLY A 75 -1.12 -14.89 10.82
CA GLY A 75 -0.95 -15.71 9.63
C GLY A 75 -1.17 -14.99 8.31
N TYR A 76 -1.01 -13.64 8.28
CA TYR A 76 -1.20 -12.86 7.06
C TYR A 76 -0.36 -13.40 5.88
N GLU A 77 -0.94 -13.34 4.68
CA GLU A 77 -0.31 -13.77 3.45
C GLU A 77 0.37 -12.59 2.74
N ILE A 78 1.67 -12.74 2.43
CA ILE A 78 2.37 -11.77 1.58
C ILE A 78 2.17 -12.18 0.13
N VAL A 79 1.39 -11.38 -0.58
CA VAL A 79 1.09 -11.56 -2.00
C VAL A 79 1.52 -10.32 -2.79
N PRO A 80 1.84 -10.43 -4.09
CA PRO A 80 2.38 -9.31 -4.87
C PRO A 80 1.48 -8.07 -4.91
N VAL A 81 0.18 -8.24 -4.91
CA VAL A 81 -0.81 -7.16 -4.78
C VAL A 81 -1.43 -7.25 -3.42
N ASN A 82 -0.88 -6.51 -2.47
CA ASN A 82 -1.21 -6.60 -1.06
C ASN A 82 -2.18 -5.49 -0.64
N THR A 83 -3.18 -5.83 0.16
CA THR A 83 -4.22 -4.89 0.60
C THR A 83 -3.65 -3.77 1.48
N VAL A 84 -2.77 -4.09 2.42
CA VAL A 84 -2.16 -3.10 3.31
C VAL A 84 -1.32 -2.11 2.52
N VAL A 85 -0.44 -2.61 1.66
CA VAL A 85 0.45 -1.77 0.82
C VAL A 85 -0.36 -0.87 -0.10
N ASN A 86 -1.41 -1.40 -0.75
CA ASN A 86 -2.29 -0.60 -1.62
C ASN A 86 -3.16 0.39 -0.84
N SER A 87 -3.49 0.10 0.43
CA SER A 87 -4.16 1.06 1.31
C SER A 87 -3.25 2.24 1.65
N PHE A 88 -1.97 2.01 1.94
CA PHE A 88 -0.99 3.07 2.10
C PHE A 88 -0.76 3.84 0.81
N TYR A 89 -0.71 3.15 -0.32
CA TYR A 89 -0.60 3.81 -1.63
C TYR A 89 -1.77 4.78 -1.87
N TYR A 90 -3.01 4.34 -1.65
CA TYR A 90 -4.18 5.21 -1.71
C TYR A 90 -4.04 6.43 -0.79
N TYR A 91 -3.65 6.21 0.46
CA TYR A 91 -3.52 7.30 1.43
C TYR A 91 -2.40 8.28 1.06
N ASN A 92 -1.29 7.80 0.51
CA ASN A 92 -0.25 8.67 -0.04
C ASN A 92 -0.79 9.59 -1.15
N LEU A 93 -1.68 9.11 -2.02
CA LEU A 93 -2.33 9.94 -3.04
C LEU A 93 -3.25 11.01 -2.42
N VAL A 94 -3.97 10.66 -1.35
CA VAL A 94 -4.78 11.64 -0.59
C VAL A 94 -3.88 12.72 0.02
N LEU A 95 -2.79 12.32 0.67
CA LEU A 95 -1.83 13.28 1.24
C LEU A 95 -1.15 14.15 0.16
N MET A 96 -0.83 13.58 -0.99
CA MET A 96 -0.28 14.35 -2.13
C MET A 96 -1.30 15.35 -2.67
N THR A 97 -2.61 15.04 -2.62
CA THR A 97 -3.65 16.02 -2.94
C THR A 97 -3.59 17.21 -1.99
N GLU A 98 -3.57 16.98 -0.69
CA GLU A 98 -3.50 18.03 0.33
C GLU A 98 -2.22 18.89 0.20
N ILE A 99 -1.08 18.24 -0.07
CA ILE A 99 0.19 18.94 -0.30
C ILE A 99 0.13 19.78 -1.59
N ALA A 100 -0.47 19.27 -2.65
CA ALA A 100 -0.64 19.98 -3.91
C ALA A 100 -1.56 21.21 -3.74
N GLU A 101 -2.67 21.07 -2.99
CA GLU A 101 -3.55 22.18 -2.61
C GLU A 101 -2.79 23.26 -1.83
N PHE A 102 -2.03 22.86 -0.82
CA PHE A 102 -1.22 23.80 -0.02
C PHE A 102 -0.16 24.55 -0.85
N LEU A 103 0.31 23.94 -1.95
CA LEU A 103 1.32 24.52 -2.84
C LEU A 103 0.72 25.20 -4.09
N ASP A 104 -0.61 25.40 -4.15
CA ASP A 104 -1.34 26.00 -5.27
C ASP A 104 -1.08 25.28 -6.62
N LYS A 105 -1.00 23.94 -6.61
CA LYS A 105 -0.75 23.09 -7.78
C LYS A 105 -2.05 22.45 -8.30
N ASP A 106 -2.95 23.25 -8.84
CA ASP A 106 -4.32 22.85 -9.22
C ASP A 106 -4.40 21.63 -10.15
N GLU A 107 -3.46 21.47 -11.07
CA GLU A 107 -3.41 20.32 -11.98
C GLU A 107 -3.06 19.03 -11.24
N ASP A 108 -2.10 19.09 -10.34
CA ASP A 108 -1.70 17.95 -9.51
C ASP A 108 -2.81 17.57 -8.50
N VAL A 109 -3.55 18.57 -7.96
CA VAL A 109 -4.74 18.33 -7.12
C VAL A 109 -5.73 17.44 -7.85
N LYS A 110 -6.14 17.83 -9.06
CA LYS A 110 -7.09 17.07 -9.88
C LYS A 110 -6.55 15.67 -10.22
N PHE A 111 -5.26 15.60 -10.56
CA PHE A 111 -4.60 14.35 -10.89
C PHE A 111 -4.64 13.36 -9.71
N PHE A 112 -4.20 13.78 -8.52
CA PHE A 112 -4.16 12.91 -7.35
C PHE A 112 -5.55 12.54 -6.84
N GLN A 113 -6.52 13.48 -6.86
CA GLN A 113 -7.91 13.21 -6.49
C GLN A 113 -8.52 12.13 -7.38
N ASN A 114 -8.38 12.25 -8.69
CA ASN A 114 -8.92 11.28 -9.64
C ASN A 114 -8.24 9.91 -9.47
N LYS A 115 -6.93 9.91 -9.30
CA LYS A 115 -6.16 8.69 -9.08
C LYS A 115 -6.58 8.00 -7.78
N ALA A 116 -6.66 8.73 -6.67
CA ALA A 116 -7.12 8.20 -5.39
C ALA A 116 -8.54 7.61 -5.49
N ALA A 117 -9.45 8.29 -6.17
CA ALA A 117 -10.81 7.77 -6.38
C ALA A 117 -10.81 6.46 -7.17
N THR A 118 -10.01 6.37 -8.22
CA THR A 118 -9.84 5.14 -9.01
C THR A 118 -9.28 4.01 -8.16
N ILE A 119 -8.19 4.24 -7.42
CA ILE A 119 -7.55 3.23 -6.56
C ILE A 119 -8.52 2.76 -5.48
N LYS A 120 -9.25 3.66 -4.83
CA LYS A 120 -10.30 3.30 -3.86
C LYS A 120 -11.34 2.36 -4.46
N SER A 121 -11.81 2.66 -5.66
CA SER A 121 -12.78 1.81 -6.37
C SER A 121 -12.21 0.42 -6.67
N VAL A 122 -10.97 0.35 -7.16
CA VAL A 122 -10.34 -0.92 -7.52
C VAL A 122 -10.03 -1.77 -6.28
N ILE A 123 -9.53 -1.19 -5.20
CA ILE A 123 -9.32 -1.88 -3.91
C ILE A 123 -10.64 -2.51 -3.44
N ASN A 124 -11.73 -1.75 -3.43
CA ASN A 124 -13.03 -2.24 -2.98
C ASN A 124 -13.65 -3.29 -3.91
N THR A 125 -13.32 -3.25 -5.19
CA THR A 125 -13.81 -4.25 -6.15
C THR A 125 -13.04 -5.56 -6.10
N LYS A 126 -11.72 -5.48 -5.87
CA LYS A 126 -10.83 -6.65 -6.00
C LYS A 126 -10.42 -7.28 -4.69
N LEU A 127 -10.30 -6.48 -3.63
CA LEU A 127 -9.70 -6.92 -2.36
C LEU A 127 -10.72 -7.01 -1.22
N LEU A 128 -11.91 -6.42 -1.36
CA LEU A 128 -13.02 -6.59 -0.42
C LEU A 128 -13.87 -7.78 -0.82
N ASP A 129 -13.96 -8.79 0.03
CA ASP A 129 -14.97 -9.86 -0.09
C ASP A 129 -16.32 -9.34 0.41
N THR A 130 -17.14 -8.83 -0.49
CA THR A 130 -18.44 -8.23 -0.16
C THR A 130 -19.45 -9.22 0.45
N LYS A 131 -19.26 -10.52 0.24
CA LYS A 131 -20.12 -11.56 0.85
C LYS A 131 -19.76 -11.78 2.31
N LYS A 132 -18.49 -11.73 2.63
CA LYS A 132 -17.98 -11.89 4.00
C LYS A 132 -17.93 -10.57 4.74
N GLY A 133 -17.84 -9.44 4.03
CA GLY A 133 -17.83 -8.10 4.59
C GLY A 133 -16.47 -7.65 5.13
N TYR A 134 -15.38 -8.25 4.68
CA TYR A 134 -14.01 -7.89 5.09
C TYR A 134 -13.02 -7.98 3.93
N TYR A 135 -11.86 -7.33 4.09
CA TYR A 135 -10.79 -7.40 3.10
C TYR A 135 -9.94 -8.66 3.25
N LEU A 136 -9.52 -9.19 2.12
CA LEU A 136 -8.50 -10.23 2.05
C LEU A 136 -7.10 -9.61 2.11
N ASP A 137 -6.07 -10.40 2.42
CA ASP A 137 -4.68 -9.91 2.50
C ASP A 137 -4.15 -9.35 1.19
N GLY A 138 -4.75 -9.77 0.09
CA GLY A 138 -4.48 -9.25 -1.23
C GLY A 138 -5.11 -10.07 -2.34
N GLU A 139 -4.72 -9.80 -3.57
CA GLU A 139 -5.25 -10.48 -4.76
C GLU A 139 -4.88 -11.96 -4.71
N ASN A 140 -5.86 -12.84 -4.91
CA ASN A 140 -5.74 -14.30 -4.83
C ASN A 140 -5.45 -14.87 -3.42
N SER A 141 -5.47 -14.06 -2.38
CA SER A 141 -5.48 -14.55 -1.00
C SER A 141 -6.85 -15.08 -0.59
N THR A 142 -6.88 -16.03 0.31
CA THR A 142 -8.11 -16.48 1.00
C THR A 142 -8.13 -16.09 2.47
N HIS A 143 -7.02 -15.57 2.97
CA HIS A 143 -6.81 -15.11 4.33
C HIS A 143 -7.21 -13.65 4.49
N SER A 144 -7.65 -13.29 5.70
CA SER A 144 -8.03 -11.93 6.08
C SER A 144 -7.40 -11.59 7.42
N SER A 145 -6.30 -10.88 7.38
CA SER A 145 -5.59 -10.44 8.58
C SER A 145 -6.21 -9.19 9.20
N LEU A 146 -5.88 -8.94 10.46
CA LEU A 146 -6.24 -7.70 11.16
C LEU A 146 -5.77 -6.46 10.37
N HIS A 147 -4.54 -6.48 9.87
CA HIS A 147 -3.94 -5.36 9.15
C HIS A 147 -4.63 -5.08 7.81
N ALA A 148 -5.06 -6.13 7.09
CA ALA A 148 -5.82 -5.98 5.83
C ALA A 148 -7.18 -5.30 6.03
N ASN A 149 -7.72 -5.28 7.24
CA ASN A 149 -8.97 -4.64 7.59
C ASN A 149 -8.77 -3.29 8.29
N MET A 150 -7.85 -3.23 9.23
CA MET A 150 -7.56 -2.03 10.00
C MET A 150 -7.09 -0.86 9.11
N MET A 151 -6.20 -1.11 8.13
CA MET A 151 -5.67 -0.03 7.30
C MET A 151 -6.71 0.56 6.35
N PRO A 152 -7.52 -0.22 5.60
CA PRO A 152 -8.63 0.35 4.84
C PRO A 152 -9.61 1.15 5.69
N LEU A 153 -9.90 0.69 6.91
CA LEU A 153 -10.79 1.40 7.83
C LEU A 153 -10.17 2.74 8.25
N ALA A 154 -8.92 2.73 8.70
CA ALA A 154 -8.19 3.92 9.15
C ALA A 154 -8.07 4.99 8.06
N PHE A 155 -7.90 4.59 6.80
CA PHE A 155 -7.72 5.50 5.66
C PHE A 155 -9.03 5.87 4.94
N GLY A 156 -10.18 5.45 5.46
CA GLY A 156 -11.49 5.79 4.88
C GLY A 156 -11.76 5.12 3.51
N LEU A 157 -11.14 3.98 3.26
CA LEU A 157 -11.38 3.18 2.05
C LEU A 157 -12.71 2.44 2.11
N VAL A 158 -13.08 1.96 3.31
CA VAL A 158 -14.23 1.06 3.52
C VAL A 158 -15.54 1.72 3.08
N PRO A 159 -16.35 1.08 2.23
CA PRO A 159 -17.70 1.53 1.91
C PRO A 159 -18.56 1.61 3.19
N LYS A 160 -19.46 2.60 3.26
CA LYS A 160 -20.25 2.87 4.47
C LYS A 160 -21.03 1.66 4.97
N GLU A 161 -21.56 0.87 4.06
CA GLU A 161 -22.32 -0.35 4.30
C GLU A 161 -21.48 -1.47 4.95
N HIS A 162 -20.16 -1.45 4.76
CA HIS A 162 -19.25 -2.46 5.27
C HIS A 162 -18.46 -2.04 6.53
N ILE A 163 -18.59 -0.80 7.01
CA ILE A 163 -17.82 -0.29 8.18
C ILE A 163 -18.04 -1.14 9.45
N LYS A 164 -19.20 -1.77 9.59
CA LYS A 164 -19.51 -2.59 10.79
C LYS A 164 -19.03 -4.03 10.67
N SER A 165 -18.75 -4.51 9.47
CA SER A 165 -18.31 -5.88 9.22
C SER A 165 -16.79 -5.99 9.05
N VAL A 166 -16.15 -4.90 8.63
CA VAL A 166 -14.71 -4.70 8.65
C VAL A 166 -14.25 -4.28 10.03
#